data_8a6264035d67db91c8d86c0959564d8e
#
_entry.id   8a6264035d67db91c8d86c0959564d8e
#
_cell.length_a   1.000
_cell.length_b   1.000
_cell.length_c   1.000
_cell.angle_alpha   90.00
_cell.angle_beta   90.00
_cell.angle_gamma   90.00
#
_symmetry.space_group_name_H-M   'P 1'
#
loop_
_entity.id
_entity.type
_entity.pdbx_description
1 polymer ?
#
loop_
_entity_poly.entity_id
_entity_poly.type
_entity_poly.pdbx_seq_one_letter_code
_entity_poly.pdbx_strand_id
1 'polypeptide(L)'
;PLRRLLCRLSRWMEISLGLDGATNVTSWFGYRRHAEWADVINLHNIHSYYFSLLLLPRMERLAPLVWTLHDMWPLTGGCYYCYACPNWLTGCGRCPETPEHRRGGRAFSRFLHTLRHRVYSRINPVMVTPSRWLLRQVQRSPLTHRFRATCIPYGLDTDVFLPTRKSVAREALGLPPD
;
A
#
# COMPACT_ATOMS: atom_id res chain seq x y z
N PRO A 1 -18.16 -23.50 -6.43
CA PRO A 1 -19.13 -22.70 -5.64
C PRO A 1 -18.49 -22.18 -4.34
N LEU A 2 -17.94 -23.01 -3.48
CA LEU A 2 -17.38 -22.66 -2.17
C LEU A 2 -16.29 -21.57 -2.23
N ARG A 3 -15.32 -21.69 -3.16
CA ARG A 3 -14.26 -20.69 -3.35
C ARG A 3 -14.83 -19.29 -3.63
N ARG A 4 -15.82 -19.20 -4.53
CA ARG A 4 -16.46 -17.92 -4.86
C ARG A 4 -17.19 -17.32 -3.65
N LEU A 5 -17.84 -18.14 -2.86
CA LEU A 5 -18.53 -17.73 -1.63
C LEU A 5 -17.53 -17.19 -0.61
N LEU A 6 -16.44 -17.92 -0.34
CA LEU A 6 -15.38 -17.49 0.59
C LEU A 6 -14.74 -16.16 0.16
N CYS A 7 -14.43 -15.99 -1.12
CA CYS A 7 -13.88 -14.73 -1.65
C CYS A 7 -14.87 -13.56 -1.46
N ARG A 8 -16.17 -13.78 -1.71
CA ARG A 8 -17.19 -12.73 -1.53
C ARG A 8 -17.36 -12.36 -0.06
N LEU A 9 -17.41 -13.35 0.82
CA LEU A 9 -17.55 -13.15 2.26
C LEU A 9 -16.35 -12.43 2.87
N SER A 10 -15.13 -12.86 2.54
CA SER A 10 -13.91 -12.20 3.02
C SER A 10 -13.80 -10.75 2.54
N ARG A 11 -14.14 -10.49 1.27
CA ARG A 11 -14.17 -9.13 0.73
C ARG A 11 -15.23 -8.27 1.42
N TRP A 12 -16.42 -8.83 1.65
CA TRP A 12 -17.48 -8.13 2.39
C TRP A 12 -17.02 -7.76 3.80
N MET A 13 -16.40 -8.70 4.53
CA MET A 13 -15.83 -8.43 5.86
C MET A 13 -14.78 -7.31 5.82
N GLU A 14 -13.88 -7.33 4.86
CA GLU A 14 -12.85 -6.28 4.73
C GLU A 14 -13.47 -4.91 4.48
N ILE A 15 -14.43 -4.82 3.58
CA ILE A 15 -15.11 -3.56 3.25
C ILE A 15 -15.95 -3.06 4.44
N SER A 16 -16.76 -3.94 5.02
CA SER A 16 -17.70 -3.57 6.08
C SER A 16 -17.01 -3.23 7.40
N LEU A 17 -15.89 -3.91 7.69
CA LEU A 17 -15.14 -3.75 8.93
C LEU A 17 -13.87 -2.91 8.78
N GLY A 18 -13.50 -2.51 7.57
CA GLY A 18 -12.26 -1.76 7.31
C GLY A 18 -11.00 -2.58 7.56
N LEU A 19 -11.04 -3.91 7.37
CA LEU A 19 -9.94 -4.84 7.63
C LEU A 19 -9.06 -5.10 6.39
N ASP A 20 -8.79 -4.08 5.59
CA ASP A 20 -8.06 -4.18 4.32
C ASP A 20 -6.70 -4.90 4.49
N GLY A 21 -6.54 -5.99 3.74
CA GLY A 21 -5.38 -6.86 3.75
C GLY A 21 -5.32 -7.88 4.90
N ALA A 22 -6.29 -7.89 5.83
CA ALA A 22 -6.27 -8.79 6.98
C ALA A 22 -6.97 -10.13 6.72
N THR A 23 -8.15 -10.09 6.12
CA THR A 23 -9.04 -11.27 6.01
C THR A 23 -9.20 -11.79 4.59
N ASN A 24 -8.59 -11.16 3.59
CA ASN A 24 -8.76 -11.52 2.20
C ASN A 24 -8.22 -12.92 1.89
N VAL A 25 -9.09 -13.79 1.39
CA VAL A 25 -8.70 -15.14 0.97
C VAL A 25 -8.50 -15.27 -0.54
N THR A 26 -8.85 -14.25 -1.31
CA THR A 26 -8.80 -14.29 -2.79
C THR A 26 -7.40 -14.57 -3.29
N SER A 27 -6.40 -13.87 -2.74
CA SER A 27 -5.00 -14.02 -3.11
C SER A 27 -4.39 -15.38 -2.72
N TRP A 28 -4.99 -16.11 -1.78
CA TRP A 28 -4.54 -17.46 -1.40
C TRP A 28 -4.75 -18.49 -2.50
N PHE A 29 -5.71 -18.22 -3.40
CA PHE A 29 -6.03 -19.13 -4.50
C PHE A 29 -5.21 -18.80 -5.73
N GLY A 30 -4.00 -19.27 -5.80
CA GLY A 30 -3.19 -19.17 -7.01
C GLY A 30 -1.88 -18.41 -6.88
N TYR A 31 -1.56 -17.83 -5.70
CA TYR A 31 -0.29 -17.12 -5.52
C TYR A 31 0.93 -18.00 -5.86
N ARG A 32 0.91 -19.27 -5.51
CA ARG A 32 2.01 -20.20 -5.80
C ARG A 32 2.24 -20.33 -7.31
N ARG A 33 1.19 -20.57 -8.09
CA ARG A 33 1.27 -20.68 -9.54
C ARG A 33 1.96 -19.48 -10.20
N HIS A 34 1.80 -18.29 -9.63
CA HIS A 34 2.39 -17.05 -10.14
C HIS A 34 3.75 -16.72 -9.52
N ALA A 35 4.09 -17.31 -8.40
CA ALA A 35 5.30 -17.01 -7.64
C ALA A 35 6.40 -18.08 -7.76
N GLU A 36 6.06 -19.35 -8.02
CA GLU A 36 7.01 -20.46 -8.04
C GLU A 36 8.05 -20.37 -9.18
N TRP A 37 7.76 -19.67 -10.27
CA TRP A 37 8.67 -19.47 -11.39
C TRP A 37 9.40 -18.12 -11.35
N ALA A 38 9.10 -17.27 -10.38
CA ALA A 38 9.65 -15.93 -10.32
C ALA A 38 11.01 -15.91 -9.63
N ASP A 39 11.98 -15.24 -10.23
CA ASP A 39 13.27 -14.94 -9.60
C ASP A 39 13.16 -13.80 -8.58
N VAL A 40 12.22 -12.88 -8.78
CA VAL A 40 11.89 -11.74 -7.92
C VAL A 40 10.39 -11.47 -7.98
N ILE A 41 9.79 -11.16 -6.83
CA ILE A 41 8.39 -10.75 -6.74
C ILE A 41 8.34 -9.26 -6.45
N ASN A 42 7.88 -8.46 -7.42
CA ASN A 42 7.66 -7.04 -7.23
C ASN A 42 6.20 -6.76 -6.85
N LEU A 43 6.01 -6.17 -5.67
CA LEU A 43 4.69 -5.86 -5.11
C LEU A 43 4.34 -4.41 -5.37
N HIS A 44 3.13 -4.17 -5.88
CA HIS A 44 2.55 -2.84 -6.07
C HIS A 44 1.14 -2.80 -5.49
N ASN A 45 0.78 -1.75 -4.77
CA ASN A 45 -0.60 -1.47 -4.33
C ASN A 45 -1.36 -2.69 -3.81
N ILE A 46 -0.74 -3.50 -2.94
CA ILE A 46 -1.32 -4.74 -2.39
C ILE A 46 -2.44 -4.49 -1.37
N HIS A 47 -3.17 -3.41 -1.53
CA HIS A 47 -4.32 -2.99 -0.75
C HIS A 47 -5.61 -3.02 -1.61
N SER A 48 -6.71 -2.43 -1.12
CA SER A 48 -8.00 -2.37 -1.84
C SER A 48 -8.72 -3.71 -1.97
N TYR A 49 -8.65 -4.52 -0.90
CA TYR A 49 -9.52 -5.67 -0.70
C TYR A 49 -9.33 -6.84 -1.69
N TYR A 50 -8.13 -7.04 -2.18
CA TYR A 50 -7.83 -8.18 -3.06
C TYR A 50 -6.65 -9.03 -2.61
N PHE A 51 -5.80 -8.53 -1.71
CA PHE A 51 -4.57 -9.19 -1.28
C PHE A 51 -4.54 -9.39 0.24
N SER A 52 -3.99 -10.51 0.72
CA SER A 52 -3.78 -10.78 2.13
C SER A 52 -2.32 -10.54 2.52
N LEU A 53 -2.08 -9.66 3.48
CA LEU A 53 -0.76 -9.44 4.06
C LEU A 53 -0.15 -10.72 4.64
N LEU A 54 -0.99 -11.65 5.11
CA LEU A 54 -0.55 -12.93 5.67
C LEU A 54 0.15 -13.85 4.65
N LEU A 55 0.05 -13.52 3.36
CA LEU A 55 0.77 -14.22 2.29
C LEU A 55 2.23 -13.79 2.16
N LEU A 56 2.59 -12.58 2.55
CA LEU A 56 3.93 -12.02 2.34
C LEU A 56 5.04 -12.97 2.82
N PRO A 57 4.99 -13.55 4.06
CA PRO A 57 6.02 -14.48 4.50
C PRO A 57 6.10 -15.79 3.71
N ARG A 58 5.00 -16.17 3.03
CA ARG A 58 5.01 -17.35 2.16
C ARG A 58 5.58 -17.04 0.79
N MET A 59 5.27 -15.87 0.25
CA MET A 59 5.79 -15.41 -1.03
C MET A 59 7.31 -15.19 -0.95
N GLU A 60 7.81 -14.59 0.12
CA GLU A 60 9.26 -14.38 0.30
C GLU A 60 10.06 -15.68 0.41
N ARG A 61 9.44 -16.79 0.84
CA ARG A 61 10.08 -18.11 0.78
C ARG A 61 10.17 -18.69 -0.63
N LEU A 62 9.42 -18.17 -1.58
CA LEU A 62 9.48 -18.60 -2.99
C LEU A 62 10.49 -17.75 -3.77
N ALA A 63 10.49 -16.44 -3.58
CA ALA A 63 11.42 -15.52 -4.21
C ALA A 63 11.59 -14.23 -3.39
N PRO A 64 12.71 -13.52 -3.53
CA PRO A 64 12.94 -12.22 -2.88
C PRO A 64 11.84 -11.22 -3.22
N LEU A 65 11.45 -10.41 -2.22
CA LEU A 65 10.42 -9.38 -2.39
C LEU A 65 11.04 -8.01 -2.66
N VAL A 66 10.59 -7.37 -3.71
CA VAL A 66 10.71 -5.92 -3.94
C VAL A 66 9.34 -5.32 -3.73
N TRP A 67 9.22 -4.27 -2.91
CA TRP A 67 7.94 -3.63 -2.64
C TRP A 67 7.99 -2.17 -3.06
N THR A 68 7.39 -1.88 -4.21
CA THR A 68 7.26 -0.51 -4.73
C THR A 68 6.04 0.18 -4.12
N LEU A 69 6.30 1.20 -3.33
CA LEU A 69 5.28 1.97 -2.63
C LEU A 69 4.80 3.13 -3.51
N HIS A 70 3.48 3.34 -3.54
CA HIS A 70 2.85 4.47 -4.22
C HIS A 70 2.16 5.42 -3.24
N ASP A 71 1.98 4.98 -2.00
CA ASP A 71 1.32 5.69 -0.91
C ASP A 71 1.85 5.25 0.46
N MET A 72 1.24 5.73 1.53
CA MET A 72 1.62 5.42 2.91
C MET A 72 0.89 4.21 3.50
N TRP A 73 0.05 3.51 2.76
CA TRP A 73 -0.72 2.39 3.32
C TRP A 73 0.14 1.32 4.01
N PRO A 74 1.32 0.93 3.48
CA PRO A 74 2.19 -0.03 4.16
C PRO A 74 2.76 0.47 5.49
N LEU A 75 2.80 1.79 5.69
CA LEU A 75 3.42 2.45 6.85
C LEU A 75 2.42 2.74 7.97
N THR A 76 1.13 2.55 7.73
CA THR A 76 0.04 3.02 8.60
C THR A 76 -0.86 1.87 9.05
N GLY A 77 -1.91 2.18 9.80
CA GLY A 77 -2.98 1.24 10.14
C GLY A 77 -4.11 1.17 9.10
N GLY A 78 -3.88 1.70 7.86
CA GLY A 78 -4.88 1.64 6.79
C GLY A 78 -5.04 2.91 5.96
N CYS A 79 -4.40 4.02 6.33
CA CYS A 79 -4.45 5.26 5.55
C CYS A 79 -3.51 5.20 4.35
N TYR A 80 -3.95 5.69 3.21
CA TYR A 80 -3.09 5.93 2.03
C TYR A 80 -2.21 7.17 2.21
N TYR A 81 -2.71 8.17 2.91
CA TYR A 81 -1.98 9.37 3.37
C TYR A 81 -2.39 9.69 4.79
N CYS A 82 -1.44 10.10 5.62
CA CYS A 82 -1.70 10.41 7.02
C CYS A 82 -1.97 11.90 7.26
N TYR A 83 -1.82 12.76 6.25
CA TYR A 83 -1.93 14.21 6.38
C TYR A 83 -1.16 14.74 7.61
N ALA A 84 -1.82 15.41 8.54
CA ALA A 84 -1.24 15.91 9.79
C ALA A 84 -1.25 14.88 10.94
N CYS A 85 -1.81 13.67 10.74
CA CYS A 85 -1.92 12.66 11.79
C CYS A 85 -0.56 12.02 12.13
N PRO A 86 -0.04 12.14 13.36
CA PRO A 86 1.22 11.53 13.76
C PRO A 86 1.08 10.08 14.26
N ASN A 87 -0.15 9.58 14.42
CA ASN A 87 -0.43 8.32 15.12
C ASN A 87 0.21 7.08 14.47
N TRP A 88 0.51 7.13 13.18
CA TRP A 88 1.19 6.03 12.48
C TRP A 88 2.62 5.78 12.99
N LEU A 89 3.21 6.76 13.66
CA LEU A 89 4.53 6.63 14.30
C LEU A 89 4.48 5.89 15.65
N THR A 90 3.30 5.79 16.26
CA THR A 90 3.12 5.24 17.61
C THR A 90 2.14 4.07 17.68
N GLY A 91 1.72 3.53 16.53
CA GLY A 91 0.87 2.34 16.48
C GLY A 91 -0.57 2.56 16.05
N CYS A 92 -0.90 3.74 15.53
CA CYS A 92 -2.25 4.12 15.12
C CYS A 92 -3.29 4.04 16.28
N GLY A 93 -4.58 4.00 15.96
CA GLY A 93 -5.69 4.12 16.92
C GLY A 93 -6.21 5.55 16.98
N ARG A 94 -7.46 5.74 17.39
CA ARG A 94 -8.18 7.04 17.40
C ARG A 94 -7.94 7.83 16.09
N CYS A 95 -8.17 7.16 14.97
CA CYS A 95 -7.82 7.68 13.65
C CYS A 95 -8.73 8.87 13.29
N PRO A 96 -8.19 10.08 13.04
CA PRO A 96 -9.00 11.23 12.63
C PRO A 96 -9.49 11.10 11.17
N GLU A 97 -8.80 10.32 10.35
CA GLU A 97 -9.09 10.14 8.92
C GLU A 97 -10.12 9.04 8.64
N THR A 98 -10.52 8.28 9.67
CA THR A 98 -11.55 7.24 9.47
C THR A 98 -12.92 7.87 9.59
N PRO A 99 -13.78 7.78 8.55
CA PRO A 99 -15.15 8.26 8.63
C PRO A 99 -15.89 7.68 9.84
N GLU A 100 -16.62 8.53 10.56
CA GLU A 100 -17.33 8.15 11.80
C GLU A 100 -18.36 7.02 11.57
N HIS A 101 -18.91 6.92 10.36
CA HIS A 101 -19.89 5.90 9.98
C HIS A 101 -19.28 4.50 9.74
N ARG A 102 -17.95 4.37 9.64
CA ARG A 102 -17.31 3.04 9.61
C ARG A 102 -17.25 2.50 11.01
N ARG A 103 -18.22 1.66 11.35
CA ARG A 103 -18.30 0.97 12.63
C ARG A 103 -16.96 0.29 12.93
N GLY A 104 -16.30 0.67 14.02
CA GLY A 104 -15.02 0.09 14.44
C GLY A 104 -13.74 0.70 13.84
N GLY A 105 -13.81 1.67 12.95
CA GLY A 105 -12.64 2.22 12.23
C GLY A 105 -11.47 2.67 13.12
N ARG A 106 -11.75 3.21 14.30
CA ARG A 106 -10.71 3.63 15.26
C ARG A 106 -10.00 2.45 15.94
N ALA A 107 -10.73 1.40 16.27
CA ALA A 107 -10.18 0.20 16.90
C ALA A 107 -9.38 -0.65 15.91
N PHE A 108 -9.83 -0.73 14.65
CA PHE A 108 -9.19 -1.55 13.63
C PHE A 108 -7.88 -0.97 13.11
N SER A 109 -7.69 0.36 13.09
CA SER A 109 -6.41 0.93 12.65
C SER A 109 -5.24 0.51 13.54
N ARG A 110 -5.43 0.40 14.85
CA ARG A 110 -4.43 -0.16 15.78
C ARG A 110 -4.22 -1.65 15.53
N PHE A 111 -5.30 -2.39 15.37
CA PHE A 111 -5.23 -3.82 15.05
C PHE A 111 -4.46 -4.06 13.75
N LEU A 112 -4.77 -3.33 12.68
CA LEU A 112 -4.10 -3.44 11.39
C LEU A 112 -2.63 -3.05 11.47
N HIS A 113 -2.28 -2.01 12.23
CA HIS A 113 -0.89 -1.64 12.49
C HIS A 113 -0.15 -2.76 13.22
N THR A 114 -0.74 -3.34 14.25
CA THR A 114 -0.17 -4.48 15.00
C THR A 114 -0.03 -5.72 14.10
N LEU A 115 -1.02 -6.00 13.27
CA LEU A 115 -0.97 -7.10 12.30
C LEU A 115 0.20 -6.91 11.33
N ARG A 116 0.36 -5.70 10.76
CA ARG A 116 1.50 -5.36 9.89
C ARG A 116 2.82 -5.56 10.61
N HIS A 117 2.95 -5.08 11.83
CA HIS A 117 4.16 -5.28 12.63
C HIS A 117 4.52 -6.77 12.76
N ARG A 118 3.53 -7.62 13.08
CA ARG A 118 3.72 -9.08 13.19
C ARG A 118 4.07 -9.75 11.85
N VAL A 119 3.45 -9.32 10.77
CA VAL A 119 3.74 -9.87 9.43
C VAL A 119 5.11 -9.40 8.96
N TYR A 120 5.39 -8.11 9.07
CA TYR A 120 6.64 -7.53 8.59
C TYR A 120 7.85 -8.06 9.38
N SER A 121 7.70 -8.38 10.68
CA SER A 121 8.79 -9.03 11.44
C SER A 121 9.26 -10.37 10.84
N ARG A 122 8.51 -10.94 9.90
CA ARG A 122 8.79 -12.23 9.26
C ARG A 122 9.25 -12.12 7.81
N ILE A 123 9.46 -10.91 7.32
CA ILE A 123 9.89 -10.63 5.94
C ILE A 123 11.01 -9.60 5.93
N ASN A 124 11.75 -9.54 4.82
CA ASN A 124 12.82 -8.56 4.61
C ASN A 124 12.85 -8.03 3.16
N PRO A 125 11.77 -7.39 2.69
CA PRO A 125 11.70 -6.86 1.34
C PRO A 125 12.68 -5.70 1.13
N VAL A 126 13.08 -5.47 -0.13
CA VAL A 126 13.64 -4.19 -0.55
C VAL A 126 12.49 -3.25 -0.89
N MET A 127 12.42 -2.09 -0.23
CA MET A 127 11.40 -1.09 -0.52
C MET A 127 11.86 -0.08 -1.55
N VAL A 128 11.03 0.18 -2.54
CA VAL A 128 11.23 1.21 -3.56
C VAL A 128 10.18 2.29 -3.40
N THR A 129 10.60 3.55 -3.44
CA THR A 129 9.69 4.70 -3.36
C THR A 129 9.88 5.64 -4.54
N PRO A 130 8.81 6.26 -5.08
CA PRO A 130 8.93 7.17 -6.24
C PRO A 130 9.43 8.56 -5.85
N SER A 131 9.57 8.86 -4.57
CA SER A 131 10.00 10.18 -4.11
C SER A 131 10.84 10.09 -2.83
N ARG A 132 11.74 11.07 -2.68
CA ARG A 132 12.52 11.22 -1.44
C ARG A 132 11.63 11.50 -0.22
N TRP A 133 10.46 12.12 -0.43
CA TRP A 133 9.50 12.33 0.66
C TRP A 133 9.01 11.00 1.20
N LEU A 134 8.54 10.09 0.35
CA LEU A 134 8.03 8.78 0.78
C LEU A 134 9.16 7.91 1.35
N LEU A 135 10.38 8.00 0.80
CA LEU A 135 11.56 7.34 1.38
C LEU A 135 11.78 7.75 2.84
N ARG A 136 11.72 9.06 3.13
CA ARG A 136 11.82 9.54 4.51
C ARG A 136 10.70 8.99 5.41
N GLN A 137 9.48 8.81 4.89
CA GLN A 137 8.40 8.21 5.67
C GLN A 137 8.68 6.72 5.96
N VAL A 138 9.17 5.96 4.98
CA VAL A 138 9.60 4.55 5.17
C VAL A 138 10.65 4.45 6.28
N GLN A 139 11.64 5.32 6.27
CA GLN A 139 12.72 5.34 7.26
C GLN A 139 12.26 5.77 8.67
N ARG A 140 11.18 6.53 8.78
CA ARG A 140 10.60 6.98 10.06
C ARG A 140 9.59 5.99 10.66
N SER A 141 8.99 5.14 9.82
CA SER A 141 7.92 4.25 10.27
C SER A 141 8.46 3.11 11.14
N PRO A 142 7.86 2.86 12.31
CA PRO A 142 8.21 1.71 13.15
C PRO A 142 7.94 0.37 12.48
N LEU A 143 7.12 0.35 11.42
CA LEU A 143 6.84 -0.85 10.64
C LEU A 143 7.94 -1.20 9.64
N THR A 144 8.62 -0.19 9.08
CA THR A 144 9.46 -0.37 7.87
C THR A 144 10.88 0.15 7.98
N HIS A 145 11.23 0.92 9.02
CA HIS A 145 12.56 1.54 9.17
C HIS A 145 13.74 0.55 9.09
N ARG A 146 13.50 -0.73 9.39
CA ARG A 146 14.51 -1.79 9.34
C ARG A 146 14.75 -2.35 7.93
N PHE A 147 13.87 -2.08 6.97
CA PHE A 147 14.01 -2.57 5.61
C PHE A 147 14.97 -1.72 4.81
N ARG A 148 15.71 -2.36 3.89
CA ARG A 148 16.45 -1.62 2.88
C ARG A 148 15.46 -0.86 2.01
N ALA A 149 15.72 0.45 1.80
CA ALA A 149 14.84 1.27 1.01
C ALA A 149 15.63 2.20 0.09
N THR A 150 15.12 2.42 -1.12
CA THR A 150 15.71 3.31 -2.12
C THR A 150 14.63 4.15 -2.79
N CYS A 151 15.05 5.28 -3.37
CA CYS A 151 14.19 6.14 -4.16
C CYS A 151 14.50 5.93 -5.65
N ILE A 152 13.50 5.47 -6.39
CA ILE A 152 13.53 5.35 -7.86
C ILE A 152 12.33 6.13 -8.37
N PRO A 153 12.51 7.36 -8.90
CA PRO A 153 11.41 8.15 -9.46
C PRO A 153 10.70 7.42 -10.61
N TYR A 154 9.45 7.78 -10.84
CA TYR A 154 8.73 7.29 -12.01
C TYR A 154 9.41 7.77 -13.30
N GLY A 155 9.45 6.91 -14.29
CA GLY A 155 9.80 7.30 -15.65
C GLY A 155 8.71 8.16 -16.28
N LEU A 156 9.12 9.11 -17.09
CA LEU A 156 8.25 9.99 -17.85
C LEU A 156 8.81 10.09 -19.28
N ASP A 157 7.94 9.98 -20.26
CA ASP A 157 8.30 10.23 -21.65
C ASP A 157 8.49 11.74 -21.85
N THR A 158 9.75 12.17 -21.92
CA THR A 158 10.11 13.57 -22.06
C THR A 158 9.91 14.13 -23.46
N ASP A 159 9.65 13.29 -24.46
CA ASP A 159 9.31 13.72 -25.82
C ASP A 159 7.83 14.11 -25.91
N VAL A 160 6.99 13.53 -25.05
CA VAL A 160 5.57 13.84 -24.93
C VAL A 160 5.30 14.92 -23.88
N PHE A 161 5.93 14.80 -22.71
CA PHE A 161 5.71 15.69 -21.57
C PHE A 161 6.82 16.76 -21.51
N LEU A 162 6.70 17.76 -22.35
CA LEU A 162 7.65 18.86 -22.47
C LEU A 162 7.20 20.09 -21.66
N PRO A 163 8.13 20.85 -21.08
CA PRO A 163 7.83 22.18 -20.57
C PRO A 163 7.33 23.09 -21.69
N THR A 164 6.07 23.48 -21.64
CA THR A 164 5.43 24.37 -22.63
C THR A 164 5.24 25.75 -21.99
N ARG A 165 5.43 26.81 -22.81
CA ARG A 165 5.15 28.18 -22.34
C ARG A 165 3.69 28.28 -21.91
N LYS A 166 3.43 28.92 -20.77
CA LYS A 166 2.12 29.03 -20.15
C LYS A 166 1.06 29.59 -21.13
N SER A 167 1.42 30.64 -21.89
CA SER A 167 0.53 31.24 -22.90
C SER A 167 0.08 30.22 -23.97
N VAL A 168 1.02 29.42 -24.50
CA VAL A 168 0.74 28.41 -25.52
C VAL A 168 -0.15 27.29 -24.95
N ALA A 169 0.13 26.84 -23.74
CA ALA A 169 -0.68 25.81 -23.07
C ALA A 169 -2.12 26.32 -22.78
N ARG A 170 -2.25 27.56 -22.34
CA ARG A 170 -3.57 28.17 -22.08
C ARG A 170 -4.39 28.35 -23.37
N GLU A 171 -3.75 28.80 -24.45
CA GLU A 171 -4.37 28.91 -25.76
C GLU A 171 -4.87 27.56 -26.27
N ALA A 172 -4.01 26.52 -26.21
CA ALA A 172 -4.38 25.16 -26.61
C ALA A 172 -5.55 24.56 -25.79
N LEU A 173 -5.70 24.99 -24.54
CA LEU A 173 -6.78 24.54 -23.64
C LEU A 173 -8.01 25.47 -23.65
N GLY A 174 -8.00 26.53 -24.47
CA GLY A 174 -9.11 27.50 -24.51
C GLY A 174 -9.27 28.29 -23.20
N LEU A 175 -8.21 28.45 -22.41
CA LEU A 175 -8.21 29.20 -21.16
C LEU A 175 -7.92 30.68 -21.43
N PRO A 176 -8.50 31.63 -20.63
CA PRO A 176 -8.18 33.04 -20.75
C PRO A 176 -6.67 33.28 -20.64
N PRO A 177 -6.09 34.29 -21.35
CA PRO A 177 -4.76 34.75 -21.03
C PRO A 177 -4.68 35.20 -19.58
N ASP A 178 -3.50 35.25 -19.01
CA ASP A 178 -3.33 35.63 -17.59
C ASP A 178 -3.95 36.96 -17.23
#